data_9cc6b497286034009c9fd300a93f1447
#
_entry.id   9cc6b497286034009c9fd300a93f1447
#
_cell.length_a   1.000
_cell.length_b   1.000
_cell.length_c   1.000
_cell.angle_alpha   90.00
_cell.angle_beta   90.00
_cell.angle_gamma   90.00
#
_symmetry.space_group_name_H-M   'P 1'
#
loop_
_entity.id
_entity.type
_entity.pdbx_description
1 polymer ?
#
loop_
_entity_poly.entity_id
_entity_poly.type
_entity_poly.pdbx_seq_one_letter_code
_entity_poly.pdbx_strand_id
1 'polypeptide(L)'
;MVATHEYEVVIVGAGPAGMCAGLYTGRSMLRSVVLERGFPGGELLNTEVIEDYIGFEHVLGHELATKFQAHAEKFGAEIRTSTPVESVTRRADGQFDCVTESGEVFVAPTVIVTAGGTPVKLDVPGEIEYAGKGVSYCAICDGAFYKGHTILVIGGGDAACEEADFLTRYAEKVYLVHRRDTFRASKLVQQRAFANPKIEVITDTVVDEIVGAEGLMTHARIRNLKTGAASDLIATGIFIFVGFKPNTGIIRDHVEHDAAGYLITDSMMQTSVPGLFAAGDVRAQLTRQVTTAVGDATTAAIGVEKYLTARKNGQPAPAAPPMLGASA
;
A
#
# COMPACT_ATOMS: atom_id res chain seq x y z
N MET A 1 10.97 -0.53 34.16
CA MET A 1 11.52 0.58 33.35
C MET A 1 11.19 0.25 31.91
N VAL A 2 10.67 1.20 31.15
CA VAL A 2 10.40 1.07 29.73
C VAL A 2 11.75 0.98 29.01
N ALA A 3 11.93 -0.01 28.12
CA ALA A 3 13.13 -0.12 27.32
C ALA A 3 13.19 1.02 26.30
N THR A 4 14.30 1.77 26.28
CA THR A 4 14.52 2.85 25.33
C THR A 4 15.72 2.50 24.45
N HIS A 5 15.53 2.63 23.12
CA HIS A 5 16.52 2.31 22.12
C HIS A 5 16.82 3.56 21.28
N GLU A 6 18.07 3.90 21.08
CA GLU A 6 18.48 5.09 20.31
C GLU A 6 19.02 4.68 18.95
N TYR A 7 18.59 5.37 17.91
CA TYR A 7 19.01 5.20 16.52
C TYR A 7 19.21 6.55 15.84
N GLU A 8 19.80 6.55 14.65
CA GLU A 8 19.82 7.72 13.77
C GLU A 8 18.57 7.78 12.90
N VAL A 9 18.02 6.59 12.58
CA VAL A 9 16.81 6.45 11.74
C VAL A 9 15.93 5.35 12.30
N VAL A 10 14.66 5.63 12.51
CA VAL A 10 13.62 4.62 12.71
C VAL A 10 12.77 4.52 11.45
N ILE A 11 12.61 3.32 10.92
CA ILE A 11 11.79 3.02 9.74
C ILE A 11 10.58 2.23 10.21
N VAL A 12 9.37 2.68 9.89
CA VAL A 12 8.13 2.08 10.39
C VAL A 12 7.42 1.33 9.27
N GLY A 13 7.44 0.01 9.33
CA GLY A 13 6.92 -0.95 8.35
C GLY A 13 8.02 -1.60 7.51
N ALA A 14 8.01 -2.94 7.41
CA ALA A 14 8.95 -3.73 6.62
C ALA A 14 8.32 -4.27 5.31
N GLY A 15 7.49 -3.48 4.65
CA GLY A 15 7.13 -3.73 3.25
C GLY A 15 8.31 -3.43 2.30
N PRO A 16 8.10 -3.49 0.98
CA PRO A 16 9.13 -3.17 -0.02
C PRO A 16 9.83 -1.83 0.23
N ALA A 17 9.09 -0.79 0.57
CA ALA A 17 9.63 0.52 0.89
C ALA A 17 10.52 0.47 2.15
N GLY A 18 10.07 -0.14 3.24
CA GLY A 18 10.83 -0.17 4.49
C GLY A 18 12.13 -0.97 4.38
N MET A 19 12.09 -2.13 3.73
CA MET A 19 13.29 -2.94 3.48
C MET A 19 14.28 -2.22 2.56
N CYS A 20 13.79 -1.50 1.54
CA CYS A 20 14.64 -0.68 0.67
C CYS A 20 15.23 0.52 1.43
N ALA A 21 14.45 1.21 2.27
CA ALA A 21 14.97 2.27 3.13
C ALA A 21 16.06 1.73 4.07
N GLY A 22 15.85 0.58 4.72
CA GLY A 22 16.83 -0.10 5.56
C GLY A 22 18.12 -0.43 4.81
N LEU A 23 18.01 -0.94 3.57
CA LEU A 23 19.14 -1.20 2.70
C LEU A 23 19.98 0.08 2.46
N TYR A 24 19.35 1.19 2.09
CA TYR A 24 20.06 2.42 1.75
C TYR A 24 20.60 3.14 2.97
N THR A 25 19.89 3.17 4.09
CA THR A 25 20.41 3.72 5.35
C THR A 25 21.59 2.91 5.87
N GLY A 26 21.55 1.57 5.77
CA GLY A 26 22.67 0.70 6.09
C GLY A 26 23.88 0.93 5.20
N ARG A 27 23.68 1.12 3.89
CA ARG A 27 24.76 1.48 2.94
C ARG A 27 25.37 2.86 3.24
N SER A 28 24.60 3.79 3.77
CA SER A 28 25.08 5.08 4.27
C SER A 28 25.71 5.00 5.66
N MET A 29 25.87 3.80 6.22
CA MET A 29 26.42 3.53 7.56
C MET A 29 25.66 4.25 8.69
N LEU A 30 24.37 4.50 8.49
CA LEU A 30 23.49 5.06 9.51
C LEU A 30 23.00 3.93 10.43
N ARG A 31 23.00 4.18 11.73
CA ARG A 31 22.40 3.27 12.70
C ARG A 31 20.87 3.33 12.58
N SER A 32 20.30 2.38 11.84
CA SER A 32 18.87 2.33 11.54
C SER A 32 18.22 1.05 12.03
N VAL A 33 16.93 1.14 12.34
CA VAL A 33 16.06 -0.01 12.66
C VAL A 33 14.78 0.07 11.87
N VAL A 34 14.31 -1.08 11.37
CA VAL A 34 13.01 -1.26 10.73
C VAL A 34 12.09 -1.97 11.72
N LEU A 35 10.98 -1.34 12.08
CA LEU A 35 9.99 -1.89 13.01
C LEU A 35 8.80 -2.42 12.22
N GLU A 36 8.53 -3.72 12.37
CA GLU A 36 7.46 -4.40 11.65
C GLU A 36 6.48 -5.07 12.61
N ARG A 37 5.19 -4.85 12.40
CA ARG A 37 4.12 -5.42 13.24
C ARG A 37 4.00 -6.95 13.15
N GLY A 38 4.33 -7.50 11.98
CA GLY A 38 4.21 -8.91 11.69
C GLY A 38 5.47 -9.49 11.08
N PHE A 39 5.34 -10.09 9.90
CA PHE A 39 6.44 -10.59 9.09
C PHE A 39 6.83 -9.57 8.03
N PRO A 40 8.14 -9.44 7.69
CA PRO A 40 8.59 -8.56 6.61
C PRO A 40 7.99 -8.97 5.26
N GLY A 41 7.51 -7.97 4.49
CA GLY A 41 6.95 -8.21 3.16
C GLY A 41 5.76 -7.28 2.83
N GLY A 42 4.97 -6.89 3.82
CA GLY A 42 3.77 -6.05 3.59
C GLY A 42 2.83 -6.73 2.59
N GLU A 43 2.31 -5.99 1.60
CA GLU A 43 1.37 -6.51 0.60
C GLU A 43 1.96 -7.61 -0.32
N LEU A 44 3.28 -7.77 -0.38
CA LEU A 44 3.90 -8.92 -1.07
C LEU A 44 3.45 -10.27 -0.50
N LEU A 45 3.15 -10.33 0.81
CA LEU A 45 2.69 -11.55 1.47
C LEU A 45 1.25 -11.91 1.11
N ASN A 46 0.49 -10.95 0.58
CA ASN A 46 -0.88 -11.11 0.14
C ASN A 46 -1.00 -11.37 -1.38
N THR A 47 0.14 -11.39 -2.09
CA THR A 47 0.22 -11.59 -3.54
C THR A 47 0.90 -12.93 -3.84
N GLU A 48 0.24 -13.79 -4.61
CA GLU A 48 0.80 -15.11 -4.92
C GLU A 48 1.96 -14.98 -5.91
N VAL A 49 1.72 -14.37 -7.08
CA VAL A 49 2.71 -14.19 -8.15
C VAL A 49 2.82 -12.72 -8.54
N ILE A 50 4.02 -12.25 -8.79
CA ILE A 50 4.36 -10.91 -9.25
C ILE A 50 5.06 -11.02 -10.59
N GLU A 51 4.52 -10.36 -11.62
CA GLU A 51 5.05 -10.32 -12.98
C GLU A 51 5.43 -8.89 -13.43
N ASP A 52 5.19 -7.90 -12.58
CA ASP A 52 5.36 -6.47 -12.87
C ASP A 52 6.54 -5.82 -12.12
N TYR A 53 7.39 -6.62 -11.47
CA TYR A 53 8.62 -6.13 -10.85
C TYR A 53 9.82 -6.40 -11.76
N ILE A 54 10.33 -5.33 -12.39
CA ILE A 54 11.41 -5.45 -13.40
C ILE A 54 12.63 -6.20 -12.85
N GLY A 55 13.11 -7.16 -13.63
CA GLY A 55 14.21 -8.08 -13.25
C GLY A 55 13.72 -9.49 -12.91
N PHE A 56 12.40 -9.67 -12.80
CA PHE A 56 11.77 -10.99 -12.65
C PHE A 56 10.65 -11.13 -13.68
N GLU A 57 10.70 -12.18 -14.51
CA GLU A 57 9.59 -12.51 -15.42
C GLU A 57 8.36 -12.94 -14.60
N HIS A 58 8.60 -13.68 -13.52
CA HIS A 58 7.64 -13.99 -12.45
C HIS A 58 8.41 -14.31 -11.17
N VAL A 59 7.84 -14.00 -10.03
CA VAL A 59 8.36 -14.35 -8.70
C VAL A 59 7.20 -14.43 -7.71
N LEU A 60 7.27 -15.38 -6.77
CA LEU A 60 6.26 -15.43 -5.71
C LEU A 60 6.46 -14.26 -4.74
N GLY A 61 5.35 -13.67 -4.28
CA GLY A 61 5.42 -12.49 -3.41
C GLY A 61 6.25 -12.72 -2.15
N HIS A 62 6.07 -13.87 -1.48
CA HIS A 62 6.86 -14.23 -0.31
C HIS A 62 8.34 -14.49 -0.60
N GLU A 63 8.69 -15.00 -1.81
CA GLU A 63 10.08 -15.16 -2.22
C GLU A 63 10.75 -13.81 -2.46
N LEU A 64 10.03 -12.86 -3.09
CA LEU A 64 10.53 -11.51 -3.30
C LEU A 64 10.72 -10.79 -1.96
N ALA A 65 9.78 -10.94 -1.03
CA ALA A 65 9.89 -10.40 0.33
C ALA A 65 11.13 -10.94 1.06
N THR A 66 11.37 -12.26 0.99
CA THR A 66 12.56 -12.91 1.57
C THR A 66 13.85 -12.37 0.96
N LYS A 67 13.89 -12.15 -0.36
CA LYS A 67 15.06 -11.56 -1.04
C LYS A 67 15.30 -10.12 -0.60
N PHE A 68 14.25 -9.31 -0.44
CA PHE A 68 14.36 -7.93 0.03
C PHE A 68 14.89 -7.89 1.46
N GLN A 69 14.34 -8.72 2.35
CA GLN A 69 14.81 -8.81 3.75
C GLN A 69 16.29 -9.18 3.81
N ALA A 70 16.67 -10.30 3.19
CA ALA A 70 18.06 -10.76 3.19
C ALA A 70 19.03 -9.71 2.60
N HIS A 71 18.58 -8.95 1.59
CA HIS A 71 19.37 -7.89 0.99
C HIS A 71 19.55 -6.69 1.93
N ALA A 72 18.50 -6.27 2.62
CA ALA A 72 18.57 -5.19 3.61
C ALA A 72 19.48 -5.56 4.79
N GLU A 73 19.29 -6.75 5.37
CA GLU A 73 20.08 -7.28 6.47
C GLU A 73 21.58 -7.43 6.12
N LYS A 74 21.89 -7.85 4.89
CA LYS A 74 23.27 -7.94 4.38
C LYS A 74 24.03 -6.63 4.46
N PHE A 75 23.32 -5.50 4.35
CA PHE A 75 23.91 -4.16 4.46
C PHE A 75 23.71 -3.52 5.84
N GLY A 76 23.33 -4.30 6.84
CA GLY A 76 23.30 -3.89 8.24
C GLY A 76 21.97 -3.30 8.71
N ALA A 77 20.88 -3.43 7.94
CA ALA A 77 19.56 -3.07 8.44
C ALA A 77 19.14 -4.02 9.57
N GLU A 78 18.86 -3.48 10.74
CA GLU A 78 18.23 -4.22 11.84
C GLU A 78 16.72 -4.25 11.58
N ILE A 79 16.12 -5.45 11.42
CA ILE A 79 14.68 -5.60 11.23
C ILE A 79 14.10 -6.29 12.47
N ARG A 80 13.22 -5.59 13.18
CA ARG A 80 12.49 -6.13 14.34
C ARG A 80 11.06 -6.47 13.94
N THR A 81 10.78 -7.76 13.92
CA THR A 81 9.44 -8.32 13.69
C THR A 81 8.60 -8.30 14.97
N SER A 82 7.28 -8.47 14.85
CA SER A 82 6.35 -8.46 15.98
C SER A 82 6.52 -7.23 16.90
N THR A 83 6.84 -6.09 16.28
CA THR A 83 7.11 -4.82 16.95
C THR A 83 6.19 -3.73 16.38
N PRO A 84 4.87 -3.83 16.63
CA PRO A 84 3.89 -2.87 16.11
C PRO A 84 4.09 -1.50 16.76
N VAL A 85 4.29 -0.47 15.93
CA VAL A 85 4.38 0.92 16.38
C VAL A 85 2.99 1.46 16.58
N GLU A 86 2.69 1.93 17.80
CA GLU A 86 1.42 2.55 18.17
C GLU A 86 1.42 4.05 17.86
N SER A 87 2.57 4.72 18.08
CA SER A 87 2.66 6.16 17.84
C SER A 87 4.04 6.62 17.46
N VAL A 88 4.07 7.66 16.62
CA VAL A 88 5.24 8.45 16.26
C VAL A 88 4.96 9.89 16.68
N THR A 89 5.78 10.46 17.55
CA THR A 89 5.60 11.82 18.09
C THR A 89 6.94 12.55 18.08
N ARG A 90 6.93 13.80 17.62
CA ARG A 90 8.10 14.66 17.63
C ARG A 90 8.28 15.33 18.99
N ARG A 91 9.48 15.25 19.56
CA ARG A 91 9.87 15.92 20.81
C ARG A 91 10.22 17.40 20.57
N ALA A 92 10.26 18.18 21.65
CA ALA A 92 10.69 19.57 21.63
C ALA A 92 12.17 19.76 21.18
N ASP A 93 13.04 18.75 21.42
CA ASP A 93 14.42 18.73 20.99
C ASP A 93 14.60 18.35 19.50
N GLY A 94 13.49 18.07 18.83
CA GLY A 94 13.44 17.70 17.41
C GLY A 94 13.80 16.23 17.12
N GLN A 95 13.88 15.38 18.14
CA GLN A 95 13.89 13.92 17.98
C GLN A 95 12.46 13.38 17.91
N PHE A 96 12.32 12.13 17.55
CA PHE A 96 11.04 11.41 17.52
C PHE A 96 11.03 10.27 18.53
N ASP A 97 9.89 10.08 19.20
CA ASP A 97 9.53 8.88 19.92
C ASP A 97 8.67 8.00 19.02
N CYS A 98 9.14 6.81 18.71
CA CYS A 98 8.33 5.74 18.15
C CYS A 98 8.00 4.76 19.27
N VAL A 99 6.77 4.81 19.77
CA VAL A 99 6.30 3.96 20.87
C VAL A 99 5.61 2.74 20.28
N THR A 100 5.97 1.56 20.76
CA THR A 100 5.35 0.30 20.37
C THR A 100 4.18 -0.07 21.27
N GLU A 101 3.31 -0.97 20.82
CA GLU A 101 2.22 -1.51 21.64
C GLU A 101 2.71 -2.22 22.91
N SER A 102 3.94 -2.75 22.92
CA SER A 102 4.57 -3.32 24.12
C SER A 102 5.10 -2.26 25.09
N GLY A 103 5.07 -0.98 24.71
CA GLY A 103 5.58 0.14 25.48
C GLY A 103 7.07 0.43 25.30
N GLU A 104 7.80 -0.30 24.45
CA GLU A 104 9.19 0.06 24.10
C GLU A 104 9.23 1.39 23.33
N VAL A 105 10.27 2.19 23.55
CA VAL A 105 10.43 3.49 22.89
C VAL A 105 11.70 3.47 22.03
N PHE A 106 11.54 3.73 20.73
CA PHE A 106 12.63 3.90 19.80
C PHE A 106 12.79 5.39 19.49
N VAL A 107 13.96 5.93 19.79
CA VAL A 107 14.26 7.36 19.70
C VAL A 107 15.21 7.62 18.53
N ALA A 108 14.87 8.56 17.66
CA ALA A 108 15.73 8.95 16.56
C ALA A 108 15.48 10.41 16.13
N PRO A 109 16.50 11.10 15.58
CA PRO A 109 16.34 12.41 14.95
C PRO A 109 15.58 12.37 13.62
N THR A 110 15.41 11.17 13.02
CA THR A 110 14.69 10.99 11.76
C THR A 110 13.84 9.72 11.79
N VAL A 111 12.68 9.81 11.14
CA VAL A 111 11.77 8.68 10.94
C VAL A 111 11.37 8.59 9.47
N ILE A 112 11.34 7.39 8.92
CA ILE A 112 10.76 7.11 7.60
C ILE A 112 9.50 6.26 7.80
N VAL A 113 8.35 6.81 7.47
CA VAL A 113 7.06 6.10 7.52
C VAL A 113 6.89 5.31 6.21
N THR A 114 6.92 4.00 6.32
CA THR A 114 6.75 3.04 5.21
C THR A 114 5.62 2.04 5.51
N ALA A 115 4.67 2.50 6.33
CA ALA A 115 3.59 1.66 6.87
C ALA A 115 2.55 1.25 5.81
N GLY A 116 2.70 1.70 4.56
CA GLY A 116 1.81 1.37 3.45
C GLY A 116 0.37 1.78 3.70
N GLY A 117 -0.54 0.95 3.24
CA GLY A 117 -1.98 1.10 3.48
C GLY A 117 -2.65 -0.26 3.48
N THR A 118 -3.95 -0.25 3.70
CA THR A 118 -4.75 -1.48 3.78
C THR A 118 -5.96 -1.34 2.87
N PRO A 119 -6.20 -2.29 1.95
CA PRO A 119 -7.44 -2.35 1.19
C PRO A 119 -8.64 -2.47 2.14
N VAL A 120 -9.70 -1.75 1.84
CA VAL A 120 -10.96 -1.93 2.54
C VAL A 120 -11.58 -3.24 2.08
N LYS A 121 -11.83 -4.13 3.03
CA LYS A 121 -12.43 -5.44 2.79
C LYS A 121 -13.95 -5.35 2.71
N LEU A 122 -14.57 -6.37 2.12
CA LEU A 122 -16.03 -6.56 2.16
C LEU A 122 -16.46 -7.15 3.51
N ASP A 123 -15.53 -7.84 4.20
CA ASP A 123 -15.75 -8.58 5.45
C ASP A 123 -16.81 -9.67 5.30
N VAL A 124 -16.78 -10.39 4.17
CA VAL A 124 -17.70 -11.50 3.88
C VAL A 124 -17.01 -12.86 3.99
N PRO A 125 -17.75 -13.95 4.25
CA PRO A 125 -17.22 -15.30 4.20
C PRO A 125 -16.51 -15.59 2.88
N GLY A 126 -15.39 -16.30 2.93
CA GLY A 126 -14.56 -16.65 1.76
C GLY A 126 -13.56 -15.57 1.32
N GLU A 127 -13.72 -14.31 1.71
CA GLU A 127 -12.80 -13.24 1.26
C GLU A 127 -11.34 -13.49 1.67
N ILE A 128 -11.11 -13.92 2.92
CA ILE A 128 -9.76 -14.24 3.42
C ILE A 128 -9.29 -15.59 2.89
N GLU A 129 -10.19 -16.58 2.82
CA GLU A 129 -9.86 -17.94 2.40
C GLU A 129 -9.36 -17.99 0.96
N TYR A 130 -9.96 -17.19 0.07
CA TYR A 130 -9.61 -17.14 -1.35
C TYR A 130 -8.71 -15.95 -1.72
N ALA A 131 -8.11 -15.25 -0.75
CA ALA A 131 -7.13 -14.20 -1.01
C ALA A 131 -5.94 -14.75 -1.83
N GLY A 132 -5.64 -14.15 -2.99
CA GLY A 132 -4.67 -14.65 -3.97
C GLY A 132 -5.11 -15.89 -4.75
N LYS A 133 -6.30 -16.45 -4.45
CA LYS A 133 -6.85 -17.67 -5.07
C LYS A 133 -8.22 -17.42 -5.70
N GLY A 134 -8.41 -16.24 -6.22
CA GLY A 134 -9.68 -15.74 -6.77
C GLY A 134 -10.05 -14.36 -6.25
N VAL A 135 -9.64 -13.98 -5.03
CA VAL A 135 -9.85 -12.65 -4.47
C VAL A 135 -8.60 -11.79 -4.64
N SER A 136 -8.77 -10.62 -5.25
CA SER A 136 -7.70 -9.67 -5.50
C SER A 136 -8.11 -8.23 -5.14
N TYR A 137 -7.11 -7.39 -4.84
CA TYR A 137 -7.24 -5.96 -4.58
C TYR A 137 -6.39 -5.12 -5.54
N CYS A 138 -5.76 -5.75 -6.57
CA CYS A 138 -4.89 -5.10 -7.53
C CYS A 138 -5.14 -5.65 -8.96
N ALA A 139 -5.79 -4.86 -9.82
CA ALA A 139 -6.05 -5.29 -11.19
C ALA A 139 -4.79 -5.40 -12.05
N ILE A 140 -3.84 -4.49 -11.85
CA ILE A 140 -2.56 -4.49 -12.59
C ILE A 140 -1.72 -5.71 -12.21
N CYS A 141 -1.73 -6.10 -10.93
CA CYS A 141 -0.96 -7.23 -10.43
C CYS A 141 -1.50 -8.56 -10.96
N ASP A 142 -2.82 -8.76 -10.85
CA ASP A 142 -3.44 -10.08 -11.00
C ASP A 142 -4.28 -10.22 -12.28
N GLY A 143 -4.56 -9.14 -13.00
CA GLY A 143 -5.48 -9.15 -14.15
C GLY A 143 -5.07 -10.13 -15.24
N ALA A 144 -3.78 -10.31 -15.49
CA ALA A 144 -3.25 -11.19 -16.52
C ALA A 144 -3.61 -12.68 -16.29
N PHE A 145 -3.76 -13.11 -15.02
CA PHE A 145 -4.14 -14.48 -14.66
C PHE A 145 -5.58 -14.83 -15.06
N TYR A 146 -6.41 -13.83 -15.31
CA TYR A 146 -7.83 -14.00 -15.66
C TYR A 146 -8.11 -13.90 -17.15
N LYS A 147 -7.11 -14.17 -18.01
CA LYS A 147 -7.28 -14.16 -19.46
C LYS A 147 -8.32 -15.19 -19.92
N GLY A 148 -9.39 -14.71 -20.55
CA GLY A 148 -10.51 -15.54 -21.02
C GLY A 148 -11.49 -15.98 -19.92
N HIS A 149 -11.35 -15.45 -18.71
CA HIS A 149 -12.21 -15.77 -17.58
C HIS A 149 -13.34 -14.73 -17.42
N THR A 150 -14.39 -15.14 -16.72
CA THR A 150 -15.41 -14.24 -16.18
C THR A 150 -15.01 -13.83 -14.76
N ILE A 151 -15.02 -12.52 -14.48
CA ILE A 151 -14.63 -11.95 -13.20
C ILE A 151 -15.64 -10.93 -12.67
N LEU A 152 -15.59 -10.68 -11.37
CA LEU A 152 -16.34 -9.60 -10.72
C LEU A 152 -15.39 -8.45 -10.37
N VAL A 153 -15.89 -7.22 -10.48
CA VAL A 153 -15.28 -6.02 -9.90
C VAL A 153 -16.29 -5.38 -8.95
N ILE A 154 -15.88 -5.20 -7.70
CA ILE A 154 -16.75 -4.66 -6.66
C ILE A 154 -16.33 -3.23 -6.34
N GLY A 155 -17.25 -2.29 -6.54
CA GLY A 155 -17.02 -0.89 -6.23
C GLY A 155 -17.91 0.05 -7.02
N GLY A 156 -17.67 1.37 -6.88
CA GLY A 156 -18.48 2.40 -7.58
C GLY A 156 -17.82 3.77 -7.58
N GLY A 157 -16.53 3.84 -7.25
CA GLY A 157 -15.66 5.00 -7.44
C GLY A 157 -14.86 4.91 -8.74
N ASP A 158 -14.04 5.93 -9.02
CA ASP A 158 -13.18 5.98 -10.22
C ASP A 158 -12.34 4.71 -10.34
N ALA A 159 -11.64 4.29 -9.28
CA ALA A 159 -10.82 3.09 -9.29
C ALA A 159 -11.60 1.84 -9.75
N ALA A 160 -12.81 1.60 -9.23
CA ALA A 160 -13.59 0.41 -9.62
C ALA A 160 -13.97 0.43 -11.10
N CYS A 161 -14.34 1.59 -11.65
CA CYS A 161 -14.74 1.72 -13.05
C CYS A 161 -13.52 1.66 -14.00
N GLU A 162 -12.41 2.30 -13.65
CA GLU A 162 -11.17 2.27 -14.42
C GLU A 162 -10.56 0.88 -14.44
N GLU A 163 -10.50 0.21 -13.30
CA GLU A 163 -9.95 -1.13 -13.19
C GLU A 163 -10.86 -2.18 -13.84
N ALA A 164 -12.20 -2.00 -13.81
CA ALA A 164 -13.11 -2.84 -14.57
C ALA A 164 -12.83 -2.73 -16.08
N ASP A 165 -12.65 -1.52 -16.60
CA ASP A 165 -12.31 -1.31 -18.02
C ASP A 165 -10.93 -1.89 -18.35
N PHE A 166 -9.92 -1.67 -17.50
CA PHE A 166 -8.58 -2.25 -17.64
C PHE A 166 -8.61 -3.77 -17.71
N LEU A 167 -9.35 -4.43 -16.82
CA LEU A 167 -9.45 -5.89 -16.73
C LEU A 167 -10.10 -6.51 -17.97
N THR A 168 -10.90 -5.77 -18.76
CA THR A 168 -11.45 -6.28 -20.04
C THR A 168 -10.39 -6.59 -21.09
N ARG A 169 -9.15 -6.13 -20.90
CA ARG A 169 -8.00 -6.50 -21.76
C ARG A 169 -7.68 -7.99 -21.66
N TYR A 170 -7.97 -8.58 -20.52
CA TYR A 170 -7.69 -9.99 -20.20
C TYR A 170 -8.97 -10.80 -20.12
N ALA A 171 -9.92 -10.36 -19.30
CA ALA A 171 -11.16 -11.09 -19.07
C ALA A 171 -12.04 -11.17 -20.33
N GLU A 172 -12.77 -12.28 -20.44
CA GLU A 172 -13.84 -12.43 -21.41
C GLU A 172 -15.05 -11.58 -21.02
N LYS A 173 -15.38 -11.57 -19.72
CA LYS A 173 -16.51 -10.82 -19.15
C LYS A 173 -16.16 -10.26 -17.79
N VAL A 174 -16.62 -9.04 -17.51
CA VAL A 174 -16.50 -8.35 -16.23
C VAL A 174 -17.88 -7.98 -15.71
N TYR A 175 -18.23 -8.42 -14.52
CA TYR A 175 -19.41 -7.94 -13.81
C TYR A 175 -18.97 -6.81 -12.87
N LEU A 176 -19.41 -5.57 -13.14
CA LEU A 176 -19.18 -4.43 -12.26
C LEU A 176 -20.35 -4.30 -11.28
N VAL A 177 -20.11 -4.75 -10.05
CA VAL A 177 -21.16 -4.84 -9.00
C VAL A 177 -21.04 -3.65 -8.06
N HIS A 178 -22.13 -2.90 -7.92
CA HIS A 178 -22.22 -1.77 -7.02
C HIS A 178 -23.45 -1.81 -6.11
N ARG A 179 -23.24 -1.45 -4.83
CA ARG A 179 -24.30 -1.48 -3.78
C ARG A 179 -25.36 -0.40 -3.90
N ARG A 180 -25.20 0.58 -4.80
CA ARG A 180 -26.15 1.68 -5.03
C ARG A 180 -26.53 1.72 -6.51
N ASP A 181 -27.57 2.47 -6.83
CA ASP A 181 -27.98 2.75 -8.21
C ASP A 181 -27.13 3.85 -8.87
N THR A 182 -26.37 4.61 -8.08
CA THR A 182 -25.55 5.72 -8.56
C THR A 182 -24.08 5.51 -8.21
N PHE A 183 -23.21 5.70 -9.20
CA PHE A 183 -21.76 5.61 -9.06
C PHE A 183 -21.19 6.95 -8.61
N ARG A 184 -20.15 6.92 -7.76
CA ARG A 184 -19.37 8.09 -7.36
C ARG A 184 -18.27 8.43 -8.36
N ALA A 185 -17.93 7.52 -9.26
CA ALA A 185 -16.94 7.74 -10.31
C ALA A 185 -17.29 8.98 -11.15
N SER A 186 -16.29 9.62 -11.74
CA SER A 186 -16.48 10.74 -12.67
C SER A 186 -17.31 10.31 -13.87
N LYS A 187 -18.07 11.24 -14.46
CA LYS A 187 -18.96 10.91 -15.58
C LYS A 187 -18.24 10.33 -16.79
N LEU A 188 -17.02 10.80 -17.05
CA LEU A 188 -16.20 10.30 -18.16
C LEU A 188 -15.78 8.84 -17.93
N VAL A 189 -15.37 8.51 -16.72
CA VAL A 189 -14.97 7.15 -16.33
C VAL A 189 -16.16 6.20 -16.37
N GLN A 190 -17.33 6.62 -15.84
CA GLN A 190 -18.57 5.87 -15.97
C GLN A 190 -18.92 5.59 -17.43
N GLN A 191 -18.86 6.62 -18.30
CA GLN A 191 -19.19 6.46 -19.70
C GLN A 191 -18.31 5.43 -20.40
N ARG A 192 -17.00 5.43 -20.13
CA ARG A 192 -16.06 4.43 -20.67
C ARG A 192 -16.41 3.01 -20.22
N ALA A 193 -16.52 2.82 -18.91
CA ALA A 193 -16.83 1.51 -18.35
C ALA A 193 -18.17 0.96 -18.85
N PHE A 194 -19.23 1.80 -18.88
CA PHE A 194 -20.57 1.37 -19.27
C PHE A 194 -20.74 1.17 -20.79
N ALA A 195 -19.90 1.81 -21.61
CA ALA A 195 -19.87 1.60 -23.05
C ALA A 195 -19.08 0.34 -23.47
N ASN A 196 -18.31 -0.25 -22.55
CA ASN A 196 -17.50 -1.42 -22.87
C ASN A 196 -18.39 -2.69 -22.94
N PRO A 197 -18.45 -3.38 -24.11
CA PRO A 197 -19.35 -4.52 -24.31
C PRO A 197 -19.02 -5.73 -23.43
N LYS A 198 -17.84 -5.79 -22.85
CA LYS A 198 -17.45 -6.87 -21.93
C LYS A 198 -17.88 -6.59 -20.48
N ILE A 199 -18.30 -5.36 -20.16
CA ILE A 199 -18.74 -4.99 -18.82
C ILE A 199 -20.24 -5.05 -18.70
N GLU A 200 -20.71 -5.84 -17.74
CA GLU A 200 -22.11 -5.84 -17.31
C GLU A 200 -22.22 -5.18 -15.93
N VAL A 201 -23.00 -4.10 -15.85
CA VAL A 201 -23.17 -3.33 -14.62
C VAL A 201 -24.34 -3.90 -13.81
N ILE A 202 -24.08 -4.25 -12.55
CA ILE A 202 -25.07 -4.77 -11.60
C ILE A 202 -25.17 -3.80 -10.43
N THR A 203 -26.25 -3.04 -10.38
CA THR A 203 -26.50 -2.05 -9.32
C THR A 203 -27.32 -2.62 -8.17
N ASP A 204 -27.41 -1.84 -7.08
CA ASP A 204 -28.19 -2.17 -5.88
C ASP A 204 -27.86 -3.54 -5.29
N THR A 205 -26.62 -4.01 -5.49
CA THR A 205 -26.24 -5.39 -5.22
C THR A 205 -24.96 -5.44 -4.37
N VAL A 206 -24.96 -6.34 -3.41
CA VAL A 206 -23.81 -6.66 -2.55
C VAL A 206 -23.40 -8.11 -2.72
N VAL A 207 -22.15 -8.40 -2.38
CA VAL A 207 -21.64 -9.76 -2.21
C VAL A 207 -21.91 -10.17 -0.77
N ASP A 208 -22.58 -11.29 -0.56
CA ASP A 208 -22.83 -11.86 0.77
C ASP A 208 -21.79 -12.95 1.12
N GLU A 209 -21.26 -13.65 0.10
CA GLU A 209 -20.30 -14.74 0.31
C GLU A 209 -19.48 -14.97 -0.97
N ILE A 210 -18.20 -15.33 -0.81
CA ILE A 210 -17.32 -15.80 -1.88
C ILE A 210 -17.16 -17.32 -1.68
N VAL A 211 -17.49 -18.07 -2.70
CA VAL A 211 -17.56 -19.54 -2.63
C VAL A 211 -16.54 -20.14 -3.59
N GLY A 212 -15.90 -21.22 -3.17
CA GLY A 212 -14.94 -21.90 -4.01
C GLY A 212 -14.94 -23.41 -3.82
N ALA A 213 -14.17 -24.07 -4.65
CA ALA A 213 -13.91 -25.50 -4.60
C ALA A 213 -12.42 -25.76 -4.88
N GLU A 214 -11.87 -26.80 -4.27
CA GLU A 214 -10.46 -27.21 -4.46
C GLU A 214 -9.44 -26.08 -4.20
N GLY A 215 -9.82 -25.13 -3.29
CA GLY A 215 -8.98 -24.00 -2.91
C GLY A 215 -9.01 -22.80 -3.85
N LEU A 216 -9.86 -22.80 -4.87
CA LEU A 216 -10.03 -21.69 -5.82
C LEU A 216 -11.47 -21.17 -5.79
N MET A 217 -11.65 -19.86 -5.99
CA MET A 217 -12.97 -19.26 -6.14
C MET A 217 -13.70 -19.79 -7.38
N THR A 218 -14.99 -20.08 -7.25
CA THR A 218 -15.85 -20.54 -8.35
C THR A 218 -17.04 -19.62 -8.63
N HIS A 219 -17.55 -18.93 -7.60
CA HIS A 219 -18.66 -17.99 -7.73
C HIS A 219 -18.75 -17.07 -6.50
N ALA A 220 -19.55 -16.02 -6.63
CA ALA A 220 -19.94 -15.19 -5.51
C ALA A 220 -21.47 -15.26 -5.32
N ARG A 221 -21.90 -15.39 -4.08
CA ARG A 221 -23.31 -15.20 -3.72
C ARG A 221 -23.59 -13.73 -3.58
N ILE A 222 -24.51 -13.23 -4.39
CA ILE A 222 -24.88 -11.82 -4.41
C ILE A 222 -26.33 -11.64 -3.99
N ARG A 223 -26.65 -10.46 -3.45
CA ARG A 223 -28.01 -10.09 -3.06
C ARG A 223 -28.37 -8.69 -3.54
N ASN A 224 -29.51 -8.59 -4.23
CA ASN A 224 -30.05 -7.30 -4.60
C ASN A 224 -30.72 -6.63 -3.39
N LEU A 225 -30.29 -5.41 -3.06
CA LEU A 225 -30.75 -4.70 -1.87
C LEU A 225 -32.17 -4.14 -1.95
N LYS A 226 -32.69 -3.93 -3.19
CA LYS A 226 -34.06 -3.42 -3.41
C LYS A 226 -35.08 -4.53 -3.37
N THR A 227 -34.76 -5.68 -3.94
CA THR A 227 -35.71 -6.82 -4.05
C THR A 227 -35.50 -7.88 -2.98
N GLY A 228 -34.34 -7.92 -2.36
CA GLY A 228 -33.92 -8.99 -1.44
C GLY A 228 -33.54 -10.29 -2.15
N ALA A 229 -33.63 -10.35 -3.49
CA ALA A 229 -33.31 -11.57 -4.24
C ALA A 229 -31.80 -11.90 -4.14
N ALA A 230 -31.50 -13.15 -3.78
CA ALA A 230 -30.17 -13.70 -3.79
C ALA A 230 -29.97 -14.61 -5.01
N SER A 231 -28.77 -14.61 -5.55
CA SER A 231 -28.36 -15.49 -6.66
C SER A 231 -26.84 -15.73 -6.61
N ASP A 232 -26.42 -16.80 -7.27
CA ASP A 232 -25.01 -17.10 -7.45
C ASP A 232 -24.54 -16.52 -8.79
N LEU A 233 -23.43 -15.76 -8.76
CA LEU A 233 -22.81 -15.16 -9.92
C LEU A 233 -21.52 -15.91 -10.22
N ILE A 234 -21.52 -16.70 -11.28
CA ILE A 234 -20.40 -17.57 -11.64
C ILE A 234 -19.23 -16.71 -12.14
N ALA A 235 -18.11 -16.80 -11.47
CA ALA A 235 -16.89 -16.12 -11.80
C ALA A 235 -15.71 -16.74 -11.06
N THR A 236 -14.55 -16.76 -11.68
CA THR A 236 -13.33 -17.36 -11.11
C THR A 236 -12.42 -16.34 -10.43
N GLY A 237 -12.79 -15.06 -10.49
CA GLY A 237 -12.06 -13.97 -9.81
C GLY A 237 -12.97 -12.85 -9.37
N ILE A 238 -12.62 -12.23 -8.27
CA ILE A 238 -13.28 -11.05 -7.72
C ILE A 238 -12.23 -10.00 -7.34
N PHE A 239 -12.37 -8.81 -7.90
CA PHE A 239 -11.49 -7.67 -7.65
C PHE A 239 -12.24 -6.62 -6.80
N ILE A 240 -11.70 -6.27 -5.64
CA ILE A 240 -12.40 -5.48 -4.63
C ILE A 240 -11.81 -4.07 -4.56
N PHE A 241 -12.55 -3.06 -5.07
CA PHE A 241 -12.17 -1.64 -5.09
C PHE A 241 -13.17 -0.77 -4.34
N VAL A 242 -13.40 -1.08 -3.06
CA VAL A 242 -14.32 -0.34 -2.20
C VAL A 242 -13.64 0.73 -1.34
N GLY A 243 -12.34 0.84 -1.46
CA GLY A 243 -11.48 1.84 -0.83
C GLY A 243 -10.11 1.27 -0.45
N PHE A 244 -9.17 2.17 -0.14
CA PHE A 244 -7.85 1.86 0.40
C PHE A 244 -7.54 2.91 1.46
N LYS A 245 -7.02 2.51 2.61
CA LYS A 245 -6.72 3.39 3.73
C LYS A 245 -5.22 3.43 3.99
N PRO A 246 -4.57 4.59 3.93
CA PRO A 246 -3.18 4.70 4.34
C PRO A 246 -3.04 4.49 5.85
N ASN A 247 -1.97 3.81 6.27
CA ASN A 247 -1.70 3.52 7.67
C ASN A 247 -1.01 4.71 8.38
N THR A 248 -1.63 5.88 8.34
CA THR A 248 -1.12 7.14 8.89
C THR A 248 -1.53 7.41 10.33
N GLY A 249 -2.47 6.63 10.88
CA GLY A 249 -3.02 6.80 12.22
C GLY A 249 -2.01 6.71 13.38
N ILE A 250 -0.79 6.21 13.09
CA ILE A 250 0.31 6.16 14.05
C ILE A 250 0.99 7.52 14.28
N ILE A 251 0.82 8.49 13.37
CA ILE A 251 1.46 9.79 13.46
C ILE A 251 0.59 10.70 14.34
N ARG A 252 1.15 11.22 15.42
CA ARG A 252 0.45 12.08 16.39
C ARG A 252 0.66 13.58 16.13
N ASP A 253 1.68 13.94 15.39
CA ASP A 253 1.94 15.31 14.98
C ASP A 253 1.00 15.73 13.84
N HIS A 254 0.76 17.04 13.72
CA HIS A 254 0.04 17.58 12.59
C HIS A 254 0.91 17.55 11.34
N VAL A 255 0.62 16.62 10.45
CA VAL A 255 1.30 16.40 9.17
C VAL A 255 0.33 16.68 8.03
N GLU A 256 0.80 17.28 6.95
CA GLU A 256 -0.04 17.52 5.79
C GLU A 256 -0.43 16.21 5.08
N HIS A 257 -1.74 16.07 4.79
CA HIS A 257 -2.29 14.95 4.04
C HIS A 257 -3.30 15.40 2.98
N ASP A 258 -3.49 14.55 1.98
CA ASP A 258 -4.56 14.76 1.02
C ASP A 258 -5.94 14.43 1.62
N ALA A 259 -7.00 14.63 0.86
CA ALA A 259 -8.37 14.38 1.28
C ALA A 259 -8.67 12.90 1.63
N ALA A 260 -7.82 11.97 1.18
CA ALA A 260 -7.94 10.53 1.45
C ALA A 260 -7.06 10.08 2.64
N GLY A 261 -6.27 10.99 3.24
CA GLY A 261 -5.42 10.73 4.40
C GLY A 261 -4.00 10.27 4.07
N TYR A 262 -3.57 10.34 2.81
CA TYR A 262 -2.20 10.04 2.42
C TYR A 262 -1.26 11.19 2.74
N LEU A 263 -0.04 10.87 3.19
CA LEU A 263 0.96 11.88 3.54
C LEU A 263 1.45 12.63 2.30
N ILE A 264 1.41 13.96 2.36
CA ILE A 264 2.02 14.83 1.34
C ILE A 264 3.51 14.94 1.64
N THR A 265 4.34 14.77 0.60
CA THR A 265 5.79 14.88 0.70
C THR A 265 6.33 15.77 -0.42
N ASP A 266 7.49 16.35 -0.16
CA ASP A 266 8.29 17.01 -1.18
C ASP A 266 9.03 16.00 -2.08
N SER A 267 9.86 16.50 -3.01
CA SER A 267 10.66 15.66 -3.92
C SER A 267 11.79 14.90 -3.23
N MET A 268 12.10 15.20 -1.97
CA MET A 268 13.03 14.45 -1.11
C MET A 268 12.33 13.44 -0.21
N MET A 269 11.04 13.25 -0.38
CA MET A 269 10.17 12.39 0.46
C MET A 269 10.02 12.92 1.90
N GLN A 270 10.37 14.19 2.18
CA GLN A 270 10.15 14.81 3.48
C GLN A 270 8.71 15.30 3.58
N THR A 271 8.09 15.08 4.74
CA THR A 271 6.76 15.60 5.06
C THR A 271 6.83 17.07 5.50
N SER A 272 5.69 17.68 5.84
CA SER A 272 5.66 19.01 6.46
C SER A 272 6.35 19.09 7.83
N VAL A 273 6.65 17.95 8.47
CA VAL A 273 7.36 17.87 9.75
C VAL A 273 8.84 17.58 9.51
N PRO A 274 9.76 18.53 9.85
CA PRO A 274 11.19 18.33 9.63
C PRO A 274 11.73 17.09 10.33
N GLY A 275 12.44 16.23 9.57
CA GLY A 275 12.98 14.94 10.04
C GLY A 275 12.01 13.76 9.90
N LEU A 276 10.75 14.01 9.53
CA LEU A 276 9.79 12.97 9.22
C LEU A 276 9.66 12.81 7.70
N PHE A 277 9.95 11.61 7.21
CA PHE A 277 9.89 11.23 5.81
C PHE A 277 8.80 10.17 5.60
N ALA A 278 8.32 10.03 4.37
CA ALA A 278 7.39 8.97 4.01
C ALA A 278 7.75 8.37 2.65
N ALA A 279 7.54 7.06 2.48
CA ALA A 279 7.83 6.37 1.22
C ALA A 279 6.83 5.23 0.98
N GLY A 280 6.54 4.96 -0.29
CA GLY A 280 5.60 3.93 -0.73
C GLY A 280 4.15 4.34 -0.54
N ASP A 281 3.27 3.36 -0.41
CA ASP A 281 1.82 3.50 -0.52
C ASP A 281 1.16 4.37 0.56
N VAL A 282 1.88 4.74 1.60
CA VAL A 282 1.41 5.63 2.66
C VAL A 282 1.32 7.10 2.21
N ARG A 283 2.03 7.46 1.12
CA ARG A 283 2.07 8.85 0.63
C ARG A 283 1.11 9.10 -0.52
N ALA A 284 0.76 10.38 -0.70
CA ALA A 284 -0.03 10.86 -1.82
C ALA A 284 0.75 10.69 -3.13
N GLN A 285 0.32 9.77 -3.98
CA GLN A 285 0.95 9.46 -5.27
C GLN A 285 -0.03 8.81 -6.24
N LEU A 286 0.32 8.83 -7.53
CA LEU A 286 -0.52 8.30 -8.60
C LEU A 286 -0.60 6.78 -8.58
N THR A 287 0.53 6.11 -8.38
CA THR A 287 0.66 4.65 -8.49
C THR A 287 1.17 4.03 -7.21
N ARG A 288 0.66 2.83 -6.90
CA ARG A 288 1.06 2.02 -5.73
C ARG A 288 1.58 0.70 -6.24
N GLN A 289 2.90 0.65 -6.51
CA GLN A 289 3.60 -0.49 -7.06
C GLN A 289 4.88 -0.75 -6.27
N VAL A 290 5.41 -1.97 -6.34
CA VAL A 290 6.69 -2.32 -5.71
C VAL A 290 7.80 -1.38 -6.19
N THR A 291 7.84 -1.10 -7.51
CA THR A 291 8.84 -0.22 -8.14
C THR A 291 8.77 1.21 -7.62
N THR A 292 7.58 1.78 -7.45
CA THR A 292 7.43 3.14 -6.88
C THR A 292 7.78 3.15 -5.39
N ALA A 293 7.41 2.12 -4.65
CA ALA A 293 7.72 2.00 -3.23
C ALA A 293 9.23 1.95 -2.95
N VAL A 294 10.00 1.17 -3.72
CA VAL A 294 11.47 1.12 -3.58
C VAL A 294 12.16 2.39 -4.10
N GLY A 295 11.63 3.03 -5.14
CA GLY A 295 12.12 4.31 -5.65
C GLY A 295 11.96 5.45 -4.63
N ASP A 296 10.78 5.56 -4.04
CA ASP A 296 10.49 6.50 -2.95
C ASP A 296 11.42 6.27 -1.76
N ALA A 297 11.56 5.02 -1.33
CA ALA A 297 12.38 4.65 -0.19
C ALA A 297 13.86 4.97 -0.39
N THR A 298 14.38 4.77 -1.61
CA THR A 298 15.73 5.18 -1.99
C THR A 298 15.89 6.68 -1.81
N THR A 299 14.94 7.46 -2.32
CA THR A 299 14.95 8.93 -2.23
C THR A 299 14.85 9.40 -0.78
N ALA A 300 13.95 8.79 0.01
CA ALA A 300 13.78 9.09 1.43
C ALA A 300 15.07 8.84 2.23
N ALA A 301 15.72 7.70 2.01
CA ALA A 301 16.96 7.36 2.71
C ALA A 301 18.10 8.36 2.40
N ILE A 302 18.22 8.78 1.13
CA ILE A 302 19.18 9.82 0.74
C ILE A 302 18.79 11.18 1.34
N GLY A 303 17.48 11.50 1.39
CA GLY A 303 16.98 12.70 2.04
C GLY A 303 17.31 12.74 3.53
N VAL A 304 17.15 11.61 4.22
CA VAL A 304 17.52 11.43 5.63
C VAL A 304 19.02 11.67 5.86
N GLU A 305 19.88 11.08 5.04
CA GLU A 305 21.34 11.26 5.13
C GLU A 305 21.72 12.73 5.02
N LYS A 306 21.16 13.45 4.05
CA LYS A 306 21.37 14.89 3.88
C LYS A 306 20.84 15.71 5.07
N TYR A 307 19.66 15.36 5.58
CA TYR A 307 19.06 16.00 6.75
C TYR A 307 19.96 15.84 7.99
N LEU A 308 20.43 14.63 8.27
CA LEU A 308 21.31 14.34 9.41
C LEU A 308 22.64 15.05 9.28
N THR A 309 23.21 15.10 8.07
CA THR A 309 24.45 15.83 7.79
C THR A 309 24.29 17.34 8.04
N ALA A 310 23.21 17.94 7.56
CA ALA A 310 22.92 19.36 7.79
C ALA A 310 22.73 19.64 9.30
N ARG A 311 21.96 18.81 10.00
CA ARG A 311 21.74 18.91 11.45
C ARG A 311 23.06 18.82 12.25
N LYS A 312 23.93 17.88 11.89
CA LYS A 312 25.24 17.71 12.53
C LYS A 312 26.15 18.93 12.34
N ASN A 313 26.03 19.61 11.20
CA ASN A 313 26.79 20.79 10.87
C ASN A 313 26.11 22.09 11.36
N GLY A 314 25.01 22.06 12.08
CA GLY A 314 24.26 23.23 12.52
C GLY A 314 23.64 24.03 11.36
N GLN A 315 23.44 23.40 10.20
CA GLN A 315 22.84 23.99 9.01
C GLN A 315 21.32 23.79 9.01
N PRO A 316 20.55 24.65 8.34
CA PRO A 316 19.13 24.43 8.14
C PRO A 316 18.87 23.11 7.38
N ALA A 317 17.73 22.50 7.60
CA ALA A 317 17.30 21.33 6.85
C ALA A 317 17.39 21.62 5.33
N PRO A 318 17.91 20.68 4.51
CA PRO A 318 17.99 20.90 3.07
C PRO A 318 16.61 21.09 2.50
N ALA A 319 16.44 22.15 1.71
CA ALA A 319 15.22 22.36 0.95
C ALA A 319 15.17 21.36 -0.22
N ALA A 320 13.98 20.91 -0.54
CA ALA A 320 13.76 20.13 -1.75
C ALA A 320 14.22 20.94 -2.98
N PRO A 321 14.90 20.32 -3.97
CA PRO A 321 15.22 21.01 -5.19
C PRO A 321 13.93 21.52 -5.86
N PRO A 322 13.94 22.75 -6.43
CA PRO A 322 12.78 23.28 -7.10
C PRO A 322 12.33 22.30 -8.21
N MET A 323 11.03 22.07 -8.30
CA MET A 323 10.49 21.29 -9.42
C MET A 323 10.81 22.02 -10.72
N LEU A 324 11.49 21.35 -11.66
CA LEU A 324 11.76 21.89 -12.99
C LEU A 324 10.43 22.27 -13.65
N GLY A 325 10.17 23.57 -13.82
CA GLY A 325 8.96 24.09 -14.43
C GLY A 325 8.14 25.07 -13.58
N ALA A 326 8.44 25.26 -12.31
CA ALA A 326 7.91 26.39 -11.53
C ALA A 326 8.74 27.65 -11.84
N SER A 327 8.58 28.22 -13.04
CA SER A 327 8.98 29.60 -13.30
C SER A 327 8.03 30.52 -12.54
N ALA A 328 8.60 31.39 -11.71
CA ALA A 328 7.96 32.44 -10.96
C ALA A 328 7.07 33.35 -11.83
#